data_04edadbbef0256177cfdaeecbbf29109
#
_entry.id   04edadbbef0256177cfdaeecbbf29109
#
_cell.length_a   1.000
_cell.length_b   1.000
_cell.length_c   1.000
_cell.angle_alpha   90.00
_cell.angle_beta   90.00
_cell.angle_gamma   90.00
#
_symmetry.space_group_name_H-M   'P 1'
#
loop_
_entity.id
_entity.type
_entity.pdbx_description
1 polymer ?
#
loop_
_entity_poly.entity_id
_entity_poly.type
_entity_poly.pdbx_seq_one_letter_code
_entity_poly.pdbx_strand_id
1 'polypeptide(L)'
;MAGLQDDKTRMFEVRPEGPNAADVLRAVHRALKEKGYNPVVQIVGYLLSGDPAYITAHRDARNLVRQVERDELMEELVRHYLEE
;
A
#
# COMPACT_ATOMS: atom_id res chain seq x y z
N MET A 1 18.87 -13.75 -21.08
CA MET A 1 18.54 -13.63 -20.49
C MET A 1 18.07 -13.49 -19.82
N ALA A 2 18.50 -13.37 -20.12
CA ALA A 2 18.02 -13.06 -19.30
C ALA A 2 17.46 -12.97 -18.59
N GLY A 3 17.95 -12.88 -19.12
CA GLY A 3 17.40 -12.63 -18.37
C GLY A 3 16.98 -12.56 -17.79
N LEU A 4 17.31 -12.50 -18.15
CA LEU A 4 16.92 -12.27 -17.54
C LEU A 4 16.55 -12.11 -16.94
N GLN A 5 16.75 -12.05 -17.26
CA GLN A 5 16.35 -11.68 -16.58
C GLN A 5 15.78 -11.49 -15.96
N ASP A 6 16.25 -11.51 -16.44
CA ASP A 6 15.76 -11.14 -15.67
C ASP A 6 15.36 -11.08 -14.95
N ASP A 7 15.73 -11.23 -15.41
CA ASP A 7 15.36 -10.89 -14.52
C ASP A 7 15.12 -10.70 -13.75
N LYS A 8 15.25 -10.86 -14.18
CA LYS A 8 15.04 -10.45 -13.30
C LYS A 8 14.52 -10.24 -12.60
N THR A 9 14.81 -10.23 -13.00
CA THR A 9 14.37 -9.82 -12.17
C THR A 9 13.77 -9.63 -11.60
N ARG A 10 13.68 -9.84 -12.05
CA ARG A 10 13.11 -9.46 -11.24
C ARG A 10 12.68 -9.63 -10.46
N MET A 11 12.95 -9.61 -10.46
CA MET A 11 12.67 -9.52 -9.51
C MET A 11 12.30 -9.49 -8.81
N PHE A 12 12.36 -9.57 -8.98
CA PHE A 12 12.11 -9.25 -8.04
C PHE A 12 11.84 -8.84 -7.47
N GLU A 13 11.82 -8.96 -8.37
CA GLU A 13 11.73 -8.37 -7.58
C GLU A 13 11.06 -8.30 -6.36
N VAL A 14 10.93 -9.07 -5.95
CA VAL A 14 10.50 -9.11 -4.58
C VAL A 14 11.48 -8.39 -3.72
N ARG A 15 11.00 -7.54 -2.87
CA ARG A 15 11.84 -6.78 -2.02
C ARG A 15 11.72 -7.29 -0.61
N PRO A 16 12.73 -7.93 -0.10
CA PRO A 16 12.63 -8.55 1.21
C PRO A 16 12.53 -7.56 2.36
N GLU A 17 13.03 -6.36 2.15
CA GLU A 17 13.06 -5.41 3.26
C GLU A 17 11.89 -4.46 3.30
N GLY A 18 11.07 -4.44 2.31
CA GLY A 18 9.96 -3.49 2.29
C GLY A 18 8.61 -4.17 2.37
N PRO A 19 7.63 -3.51 2.95
CA PRO A 19 6.27 -4.05 2.93
C PRO A 19 5.69 -3.94 1.53
N ASN A 20 4.84 -4.86 1.15
CA ASN A 20 4.18 -4.76 -0.15
C ASN A 20 2.85 -4.02 0.01
N ALA A 21 2.26 -3.63 -1.13
CA ALA A 21 1.07 -2.82 -1.12
C ALA A 21 -0.09 -3.48 -0.38
N ALA A 22 -0.26 -4.79 -0.55
CA ALA A 22 -1.36 -5.48 0.11
C ALA A 22 -1.21 -5.44 1.63
N ASP A 23 0.00 -5.68 2.13
CA ASP A 23 0.22 -5.65 3.57
C ASP A 23 0.02 -4.26 4.13
N VAL A 24 0.49 -3.25 3.42
CA VAL A 24 0.33 -1.87 3.87
C VAL A 24 -1.14 -1.50 3.93
N LEU A 25 -1.90 -1.86 2.90
CA LEU A 25 -3.32 -1.53 2.89
C LEU A 25 -4.06 -2.19 4.05
N ARG A 26 -3.74 -3.44 4.35
CA ARG A 26 -4.39 -4.13 5.46
C ARG A 26 -4.03 -3.50 6.80
N ALA A 27 -2.77 -3.13 6.97
CA ALA A 27 -2.33 -2.52 8.22
C ALA A 27 -2.97 -1.15 8.41
N VAL A 28 -3.05 -0.38 7.34
CA VAL A 28 -3.64 0.95 7.39
C VAL A 28 -5.14 0.84 7.67
N HIS A 29 -5.80 -0.10 7.01
CA HIS A 29 -7.22 -0.34 7.23
C HIS A 29 -7.49 -0.64 8.70
N ARG A 30 -6.71 -1.55 9.27
CA ARG A 30 -6.87 -1.94 10.67
C ARG A 30 -6.66 -0.75 11.59
N ALA A 31 -5.60 0.02 11.35
CA ALA A 31 -5.28 1.13 12.22
C ALA A 31 -6.38 2.19 12.20
N LEU A 32 -6.91 2.49 11.03
CA LEU A 32 -7.98 3.46 10.92
C LEU A 32 -9.25 2.98 11.61
N LYS A 33 -9.56 1.70 11.41
CA LYS A 33 -10.75 1.14 12.01
C LYS A 33 -10.66 1.16 13.53
N GLU A 34 -9.50 0.82 14.07
CA GLU A 34 -9.30 0.81 15.51
C GLU A 34 -9.47 2.19 16.12
N LYS A 35 -9.15 3.23 15.37
CA LYS A 35 -9.30 4.59 15.87
C LYS A 35 -10.66 5.20 15.55
N GLY A 36 -11.56 4.42 14.96
CA GLY A 36 -12.91 4.89 14.73
C GLY A 36 -13.11 5.68 13.45
N TYR A 37 -12.11 5.70 12.58
CA TYR A 37 -12.27 6.36 11.28
C TYR A 37 -12.95 5.43 10.29
N ASN A 38 -13.48 6.01 9.22
CA ASN A 38 -13.97 5.23 8.08
C ASN A 38 -12.76 4.94 7.19
N PRO A 39 -12.28 3.69 7.15
CA PRO A 39 -11.04 3.41 6.43
C PRO A 39 -11.12 3.72 4.94
N VAL A 40 -12.26 3.43 4.32
CA VAL A 40 -12.40 3.65 2.88
C VAL A 40 -12.29 5.13 2.56
N VAL A 41 -12.99 5.96 3.31
CA VAL A 41 -12.95 7.41 3.06
C VAL A 41 -11.55 7.97 3.24
N GLN A 42 -10.88 7.55 4.32
CA GLN A 42 -9.56 8.07 4.61
C GLN A 42 -8.52 7.60 3.60
N ILE A 43 -8.58 6.34 3.20
CA ILE A 43 -7.65 5.82 2.21
C ILE A 43 -7.86 6.50 0.87
N VAL A 44 -9.12 6.68 0.46
CA VAL A 44 -9.41 7.38 -0.80
C VAL A 44 -8.86 8.81 -0.73
N GLY A 45 -9.08 9.50 0.40
CA GLY A 45 -8.55 10.85 0.56
C GLY A 45 -7.05 10.90 0.39
N TYR A 46 -6.35 9.94 0.98
CA TYR A 46 -4.91 9.87 0.84
C TYR A 46 -4.49 9.62 -0.62
N LEU A 47 -5.16 8.67 -1.28
CA LEU A 47 -4.80 8.34 -2.66
C LEU A 47 -4.99 9.52 -3.59
N LEU A 48 -6.02 10.30 -3.37
CA LEU A 48 -6.30 11.44 -4.23
C LEU A 48 -5.38 12.63 -3.95
N SER A 49 -5.07 12.86 -2.71
CA SER A 49 -4.34 14.07 -2.33
C SER A 49 -2.84 13.86 -2.14
N GLY A 50 -2.45 12.66 -1.74
CA GLY A 50 -1.08 12.39 -1.35
C GLY A 50 -0.73 12.93 0.02
N ASP A 51 -1.72 13.38 0.75
CA ASP A 51 -1.49 14.00 2.06
C ASP A 51 -1.55 12.91 3.15
N PRO A 52 -0.42 12.59 3.77
CA PRO A 52 -0.42 11.52 4.78
C PRO A 52 -1.24 11.85 6.02
N ALA A 53 -1.69 13.08 6.17
CA ALA A 53 -2.54 13.43 7.29
C ALA A 53 -3.88 12.69 7.27
N TYR A 54 -4.29 12.19 6.11
CA TYR A 54 -5.49 11.36 6.04
C TYR A 54 -5.34 10.03 6.76
N ILE A 55 -4.11 9.61 7.04
CA ILE A 55 -3.84 8.30 7.64
C ILE A 55 -3.41 8.51 9.08
N THR A 56 -4.07 7.79 9.99
CA THR A 56 -3.76 7.91 11.42
C THR A 56 -2.31 7.49 11.70
N ALA A 57 -1.72 8.09 12.73
CA ALA A 57 -0.39 7.69 13.17
C ALA A 57 -0.43 6.41 14.01
N HIS A 58 -1.62 5.96 14.37
CA HIS A 58 -1.80 4.76 15.18
C HIS A 58 -1.15 3.56 14.50
N ARG A 59 -0.44 2.73 15.26
CA ARG A 59 0.27 1.57 14.72
C ARG A 59 1.23 1.91 13.61
N ASP A 60 1.74 3.13 13.65
CA ASP A 60 2.72 3.58 12.65
C ASP A 60 2.17 3.57 11.22
N ALA A 61 0.85 3.58 11.08
CA ALA A 61 0.22 3.46 9.76
C ALA A 61 0.59 4.59 8.83
N ARG A 62 0.73 5.81 9.36
CA ARG A 62 1.08 6.96 8.53
C ARG A 62 2.45 6.80 7.90
N ASN A 63 3.42 6.27 8.65
CA ASN A 63 4.74 6.02 8.10
C ASN A 63 4.73 4.85 7.14
N LEU A 64 3.94 3.82 7.43
CA LEU A 64 3.83 2.66 6.55
C LEU A 64 3.31 3.05 5.18
N VAL A 65 2.26 3.87 5.13
CA VAL A 65 1.63 4.18 3.85
C VAL A 65 2.58 4.96 2.95
N ARG A 66 3.52 5.68 3.54
CA ARG A 66 4.47 6.47 2.77
C ARG A 66 5.58 5.64 2.16
N GLN A 67 5.70 4.37 2.55
CA GLN A 67 6.76 3.50 2.04
C GLN A 67 6.38 2.85 0.71
N VAL A 68 5.14 3.00 0.26
CA VAL A 68 4.68 2.43 -0.98
C VAL A 68 4.12 3.56 -1.83
N GLU A 69 4.44 3.54 -3.12
CA GLU A 69 3.94 4.57 -4.03
C GLU A 69 2.43 4.47 -4.14
N ARG A 70 1.78 5.63 -4.28
CA ARG A 70 0.32 5.63 -4.36
C ARG A 70 -0.21 4.84 -5.54
N ASP A 71 0.48 4.88 -6.67
CA ASP A 71 0.04 4.10 -7.82
C ASP A 71 0.12 2.61 -7.55
N GLU A 72 1.09 2.16 -6.76
CA GLU A 72 1.17 0.76 -6.38
C GLU A 72 0.01 0.36 -5.49
N LEU A 73 -0.38 1.25 -4.59
CA LEU A 73 -1.55 0.99 -3.74
C LEU A 73 -2.81 0.90 -4.58
N MET A 74 -2.95 1.81 -5.53
CA MET A 74 -4.12 1.80 -6.41
C MET A 74 -4.17 0.56 -7.27
N GLU A 75 -3.01 0.16 -7.82
CA GLU A 75 -2.95 -1.06 -8.62
C GLU A 75 -3.36 -2.28 -7.82
N GLU A 76 -2.89 -2.35 -6.59
CA GLU A 76 -3.25 -3.48 -5.75
C GLU A 76 -4.75 -3.56 -5.51
N LEU A 77 -5.36 -2.41 -5.24
CA LEU A 77 -6.80 -2.36 -4.99
C LEU A 77 -7.58 -2.78 -6.22
N VAL A 78 -7.21 -2.25 -7.37
CA VAL A 78 -7.91 -2.57 -8.61
C VAL A 78 -7.74 -4.03 -8.98
N ARG A 79 -6.51 -4.53 -8.88
CA ARG A 79 -6.24 -5.92 -9.22
C ARG A 79 -6.98 -6.87 -8.30
N HIS A 80 -6.97 -6.57 -7.01
CA HIS A 80 -7.64 -7.41 -6.04
C HIS A 80 -9.14 -7.50 -6.33
N TYR A 81 -9.74 -6.38 -6.69
CA TYR A 81 -11.16 -6.33 -6.93
C TYR A 81 -11.55 -6.98 -8.24
N LEU A 82 -10.75 -6.80 -9.26
CA LEU A 82 -11.13 -7.22 -10.61
C LEU A 82 -10.54 -8.54 -11.05
N GLU A 83 -9.36 -8.91 -10.55
CA GLU A 83 -8.66 -10.08 -11.05
C GLU A 83 -8.53 -11.21 -10.06
N GLU A 84 -8.60 -10.87 -8.78
CA GLU A 84 -8.31 -11.90 -7.81
C GLU A 84 -8.46 -13.31 -8.37
#